data_9691cf7e56af27f0e66fb5ef16fb2cf2
#
_entry.id   9691cf7e56af27f0e66fb5ef16fb2cf2
#
_cell.length_a   1.000
_cell.length_b   1.000
_cell.length_c   1.000
_cell.angle_alpha   90.00
_cell.angle_beta   90.00
_cell.angle_gamma   90.00
#
_symmetry.space_group_name_H-M   'P 1'
#
loop_
_entity.id
_entity.type
_entity.pdbx_description
1 polymer ?
#
loop_
_entity_poly.entity_id
_entity_poly.type
_entity_poly.pdbx_seq_one_letter_code
_entity_poly.pdbx_strand_id
1 'polypeptide(L)'
;MLFYLGYYGRIFSCIAIFIFTLGGFILQAKAYGPQEILGADVTGEAFGKPVTKEEFLYYYKTANIFTRNGNGERGEDETSQEAWQNLIFLREAKSTGISVDKAELENELKRLMLEMGVEYGGEKYDLWVRGTFNEDVATFERRIEDLMIINKLIKFKTDPEVTVTEDEMKEKFLNEYNSFESEYILFDSAKEAEDFVGRAKKNPMLWKDTYDQRKPLGQKGACWINIMSLEALIDLWRIPKEDAYRILESKEGDFIAAKNYYGDAVFRLLNKKRADLKDYDDKKKDYYFKMFTQVRKRKISQDYFDDLFKRAGVKDYLAEKELAAKKEIMKTKSSVVLETNMGNIEIKLFPDIAPLACENFIGLVEKGYYDGIVFHRVVKDFMIQGGDPAGTGAGGESIWGEVPFADEISDKVKFDKPGILAMANSGPDTNKSQFFITVKEAPWLNGKHTIFGEVVSGMETVGKIETAPTDSGNKPKEEQKIVKAFIGKIDNVKGGN
;
A
#
# COMPACT_ATOMS: atom_id res chain seq x y z
N MET A 1 -3.87 -37.86 -9.04
CA MET A 1 -4.37 -37.05 -7.92
C MET A 1 -3.81 -35.63 -7.88
N LEU A 2 -2.89 -35.26 -8.77
CA LEU A 2 -2.29 -33.90 -8.87
C LEU A 2 -2.90 -33.02 -10.00
N PHE A 3 -3.87 -33.51 -10.74
CA PHE A 3 -4.53 -32.76 -11.84
C PHE A 3 -5.86 -32.09 -11.46
N TYR A 4 -6.39 -32.34 -10.27
CA TYR A 4 -7.69 -31.79 -9.81
C TYR A 4 -7.59 -30.45 -9.06
N LEU A 5 -6.40 -30.05 -8.62
CA LEU A 5 -6.19 -28.83 -7.83
C LEU A 5 -6.06 -27.52 -8.63
N GLY A 6 -5.89 -27.62 -9.95
CA GLY A 6 -5.74 -26.44 -10.84
C GLY A 6 -7.05 -25.87 -11.40
N TYR A 7 -8.17 -26.59 -11.27
CA TYR A 7 -9.42 -26.23 -11.95
C TYR A 7 -10.35 -25.35 -11.09
N TYR A 8 -10.33 -25.54 -9.78
CA TYR A 8 -11.20 -24.80 -8.83
C TYR A 8 -10.80 -23.33 -8.66
N GLY A 9 -9.52 -23.02 -8.80
CA GLY A 9 -9.03 -21.64 -8.73
C GLY A 9 -9.40 -20.75 -9.92
N ARG A 10 -9.87 -21.31 -11.03
CA ARG A 10 -10.19 -20.52 -12.26
C ARG A 10 -11.65 -20.06 -12.35
N ILE A 11 -12.58 -20.73 -11.71
CA ILE A 11 -14.03 -20.43 -11.83
C ILE A 11 -14.45 -19.35 -10.83
N PHE A 12 -13.86 -19.34 -9.64
CA PHE A 12 -14.09 -18.30 -8.63
C PHE A 12 -13.07 -17.15 -8.68
N SER A 13 -11.99 -17.31 -9.44
CA SER A 13 -11.00 -16.27 -9.68
C SER A 13 -11.61 -14.99 -10.28
N CYS A 14 -12.73 -15.07 -11.01
CA CYS A 14 -13.40 -13.89 -11.53
C CYS A 14 -14.16 -13.09 -10.45
N ILE A 15 -14.65 -13.75 -9.40
CA ILE A 15 -15.35 -13.08 -8.28
C ILE A 15 -14.35 -12.58 -7.24
N ALA A 16 -13.41 -13.43 -6.83
CA ALA A 16 -12.40 -13.12 -5.82
C ALA A 16 -11.32 -12.14 -6.34
N ILE A 17 -10.90 -12.21 -7.62
CA ILE A 17 -9.88 -11.33 -8.19
C ILE A 17 -10.38 -9.88 -8.30
N PHE A 18 -11.67 -9.64 -8.53
CA PHE A 18 -12.21 -8.28 -8.56
C PHE A 18 -12.28 -7.62 -7.18
N ILE A 19 -12.49 -8.40 -6.12
CA ILE A 19 -12.58 -7.88 -4.75
C ILE A 19 -11.17 -7.56 -4.20
N PHE A 20 -10.15 -8.36 -4.52
CA PHE A 20 -8.78 -8.15 -4.05
C PHE A 20 -8.00 -7.04 -4.77
N THR A 21 -8.42 -6.62 -5.97
CA THR A 21 -7.72 -5.54 -6.71
C THR A 21 -8.34 -4.15 -6.50
N LEU A 22 -9.44 -4.05 -5.77
CA LEU A 22 -10.02 -2.79 -5.30
C LEU A 22 -9.27 -2.33 -4.03
N GLY A 23 -7.93 -2.25 -4.12
CA GLY A 23 -7.09 -1.82 -3.02
C GLY A 23 -7.37 -0.39 -2.61
N GLY A 24 -7.58 -0.18 -1.33
CA GLY A 24 -7.53 1.12 -0.71
C GLY A 24 -8.50 1.36 0.45
N PHE A 25 -9.65 0.71 0.50
CA PHE A 25 -10.47 0.72 1.70
C PHE A 25 -10.29 -0.62 2.44
N ILE A 26 -9.23 -0.70 3.20
CA ILE A 26 -9.18 -1.63 4.31
C ILE A 26 -10.20 -1.09 5.30
N LEU A 27 -11.42 -1.64 5.28
CA LEU A 27 -12.18 -1.73 6.51
C LEU A 27 -11.19 -2.39 7.48
N GLN A 28 -10.76 -1.66 8.50
CA GLN A 28 -9.99 -2.24 9.62
C GLN A 28 -10.91 -3.15 10.44
N ALA A 29 -11.55 -4.08 9.75
CA ALA A 29 -12.37 -5.11 10.36
C ALA A 29 -11.44 -6.29 10.60
N LYS A 30 -11.11 -6.53 11.85
CA LYS A 30 -10.29 -7.65 12.28
C LYS A 30 -11.12 -8.92 12.42
N ALA A 31 -10.43 -10.06 12.35
CA ALA A 31 -10.94 -11.39 12.53
C ALA A 31 -11.74 -11.57 13.80
N TYR A 32 -12.94 -12.06 13.66
CA TYR A 32 -13.71 -12.59 14.78
C TYR A 32 -13.88 -14.07 14.58
N GLY A 33 -13.38 -14.83 15.53
CA GLY A 33 -13.78 -16.23 15.65
C GLY A 33 -15.29 -16.33 15.84
N PRO A 34 -15.93 -17.39 15.34
CA PRO A 34 -17.38 -17.61 15.52
C PRO A 34 -17.87 -17.45 16.95
N GLN A 35 -17.02 -17.68 17.96
CA GLN A 35 -17.35 -17.54 19.38
C GLN A 35 -17.45 -16.10 19.88
N GLU A 36 -16.66 -15.17 19.33
CA GLU A 36 -16.68 -13.75 19.71
C GLU A 36 -17.93 -13.06 19.16
N ILE A 37 -18.31 -13.39 17.93
CA ILE A 37 -19.57 -12.95 17.33
C ILE A 37 -20.76 -13.45 18.16
N LEU A 38 -20.65 -14.66 18.76
CA LEU A 38 -21.72 -15.25 19.58
C LEU A 38 -22.03 -14.48 20.88
N GLY A 39 -21.20 -13.56 21.33
CA GLY A 39 -21.40 -12.76 22.56
C GLY A 39 -22.15 -11.43 22.41
N ALA A 40 -22.42 -10.96 21.18
CA ALA A 40 -23.02 -9.65 20.91
C ALA A 40 -24.39 -9.75 20.25
N ASP A 41 -25.34 -8.90 20.67
CA ASP A 41 -26.67 -8.82 20.01
C ASP A 41 -26.60 -8.03 18.69
N VAL A 42 -25.74 -7.01 18.64
CA VAL A 42 -25.45 -6.15 17.48
C VAL A 42 -23.95 -6.13 17.25
N THR A 43 -23.51 -6.49 16.06
CA THR A 43 -22.09 -6.54 15.70
C THR A 43 -21.57 -5.21 15.15
N GLY A 44 -22.47 -4.37 14.65
CA GLY A 44 -22.12 -3.07 14.10
C GLY A 44 -23.28 -2.34 13.45
N GLU A 45 -22.96 -1.42 12.55
CA GLU A 45 -23.91 -0.59 11.82
C GLU A 45 -23.44 -0.41 10.37
N ALA A 46 -24.38 -0.42 9.42
CA ALA A 46 -24.13 -0.08 8.03
C ALA A 46 -25.34 0.66 7.44
N PHE A 47 -25.13 1.74 6.69
CA PHE A 47 -26.16 2.65 6.16
C PHE A 47 -27.07 3.23 7.27
N GLY A 48 -26.49 3.52 8.45
CA GLY A 48 -27.26 4.00 9.60
C GLY A 48 -28.23 2.98 10.21
N LYS A 49 -28.10 1.69 9.86
CA LYS A 49 -28.92 0.60 10.38
C LYS A 49 -28.09 -0.41 11.13
N PRO A 50 -28.55 -0.92 12.27
CA PRO A 50 -27.83 -1.93 13.01
C PRO A 50 -27.69 -3.21 12.17
N VAL A 51 -26.59 -3.91 12.41
CA VAL A 51 -26.31 -5.24 11.87
C VAL A 51 -26.35 -6.22 13.02
N THR A 52 -27.36 -7.10 13.03
CA THR A 52 -27.49 -8.10 14.09
C THR A 52 -26.43 -9.18 13.95
N LYS A 53 -26.14 -9.85 15.04
CA LYS A 53 -25.28 -11.00 15.09
C LYS A 53 -25.65 -12.07 14.05
N GLU A 54 -26.95 -12.40 13.95
CA GLU A 54 -27.42 -13.41 13.03
C GLU A 54 -27.18 -12.99 11.58
N GLU A 55 -27.46 -11.72 11.25
CA GLU A 55 -27.19 -11.14 9.93
C GLU A 55 -25.69 -11.19 9.62
N PHE A 56 -24.82 -10.77 10.53
CA PHE A 56 -23.38 -10.82 10.30
C PHE A 56 -22.85 -12.23 10.14
N LEU A 57 -23.27 -13.17 11.01
CA LEU A 57 -22.89 -14.59 10.90
C LEU A 57 -23.35 -15.23 9.58
N TYR A 58 -24.48 -14.81 9.06
CA TYR A 58 -24.92 -15.25 7.74
C TYR A 58 -23.92 -14.86 6.66
N TYR A 59 -23.46 -13.62 6.63
CA TYR A 59 -22.46 -13.16 5.64
C TYR A 59 -21.06 -13.72 5.91
N TYR A 60 -20.70 -13.89 7.16
CA TYR A 60 -19.43 -14.54 7.54
C TYR A 60 -19.35 -15.96 7.01
N LYS A 61 -20.41 -16.74 7.17
CA LYS A 61 -20.51 -18.08 6.58
C LYS A 61 -20.57 -18.03 5.05
N THR A 62 -21.21 -17.02 4.46
CA THR A 62 -21.25 -16.85 3.00
C THR A 62 -19.85 -16.58 2.43
N ALA A 63 -19.05 -15.75 3.07
CA ALA A 63 -17.67 -15.49 2.70
C ALA A 63 -16.82 -16.77 2.71
N ASN A 64 -17.13 -17.73 3.56
CA ASN A 64 -16.42 -19.00 3.68
C ASN A 64 -16.96 -20.16 2.84
N ILE A 65 -18.08 -19.96 2.13
CA ILE A 65 -18.80 -21.08 1.49
C ILE A 65 -17.98 -21.85 0.46
N PHE A 66 -17.00 -21.21 -0.18
CA PHE A 66 -16.16 -21.81 -1.21
C PHE A 66 -14.68 -21.93 -0.85
N THR A 67 -14.26 -21.60 0.40
CA THR A 67 -12.86 -21.59 0.79
C THR A 67 -12.35 -22.94 1.32
N ARG A 68 -13.23 -23.93 1.52
CA ARG A 68 -12.86 -25.23 2.12
C ARG A 68 -12.06 -26.20 1.23
N ASN A 69 -11.77 -25.88 -0.04
CA ASN A 69 -11.16 -26.80 -0.98
C ASN A 69 -9.81 -26.37 -1.56
N GLY A 70 -8.88 -25.88 -0.75
CA GLY A 70 -7.51 -25.69 -1.26
C GLY A 70 -6.61 -24.97 -0.28
N ASN A 71 -5.63 -25.61 0.18
CA ASN A 71 -4.36 -25.25 0.84
C ASN A 71 -4.14 -23.80 1.37
N GLY A 72 -5.16 -23.10 1.81
CA GLY A 72 -5.07 -21.80 2.46
C GLY A 72 -6.37 -21.56 3.21
N GLU A 73 -6.40 -21.80 4.51
CA GLU A 73 -7.40 -21.21 5.37
C GLU A 73 -7.24 -19.69 5.22
N ARG A 74 -8.28 -19.01 4.71
CA ARG A 74 -8.33 -17.56 4.79
C ARG A 74 -8.23 -17.15 6.26
N GLY A 75 -7.45 -16.11 6.54
CA GLY A 75 -7.42 -15.54 7.87
C GLY A 75 -8.82 -15.08 8.28
N GLU A 76 -9.09 -15.14 9.57
CA GLU A 76 -10.37 -14.67 10.12
C GLU A 76 -10.62 -13.20 9.72
N ASP A 77 -9.57 -12.39 9.63
CA ASP A 77 -9.62 -10.98 9.19
C ASP A 77 -10.20 -10.81 7.78
N GLU A 78 -9.72 -11.61 6.82
CA GLU A 78 -10.20 -11.57 5.43
C GLU A 78 -11.65 -11.99 5.34
N THR A 79 -12.05 -12.97 6.13
CA THR A 79 -13.43 -13.46 6.17
C THR A 79 -14.39 -12.41 6.73
N SER A 80 -13.99 -11.71 7.80
CA SER A 80 -14.79 -10.63 8.38
C SER A 80 -14.95 -9.45 7.43
N GLN A 81 -13.87 -9.07 6.74
CA GLN A 81 -13.91 -8.02 5.72
C GLN A 81 -14.86 -8.38 4.57
N GLU A 82 -14.77 -9.60 4.04
CA GLU A 82 -15.65 -10.08 2.98
C GLU A 82 -17.11 -10.17 3.45
N ALA A 83 -17.36 -10.54 4.71
CA ALA A 83 -18.69 -10.53 5.30
C ALA A 83 -19.32 -9.12 5.28
N TRP A 84 -18.59 -8.11 5.73
CA TRP A 84 -19.03 -6.72 5.66
C TRP A 84 -19.25 -6.25 4.22
N GLN A 85 -18.35 -6.59 3.29
CA GLN A 85 -18.50 -6.27 1.87
C GLN A 85 -19.75 -6.90 1.27
N ASN A 86 -19.99 -8.19 1.50
CA ASN A 86 -21.17 -8.91 1.00
C ASN A 86 -22.47 -8.29 1.54
N LEU A 87 -22.49 -7.93 2.83
CA LEU A 87 -23.63 -7.24 3.44
C LEU A 87 -23.89 -5.88 2.78
N ILE A 88 -22.86 -5.08 2.56
CA ILE A 88 -22.96 -3.76 1.92
C ILE A 88 -23.48 -3.90 0.49
N PHE A 89 -22.87 -4.79 -0.29
CA PHE A 89 -23.25 -5.00 -1.68
C PHE A 89 -24.69 -5.51 -1.80
N LEU A 90 -25.11 -6.42 -0.93
CA LEU A 90 -26.46 -6.93 -0.99
C LEU A 90 -27.51 -5.88 -0.56
N ARG A 91 -27.22 -5.08 0.48
CA ARG A 91 -28.09 -3.97 0.87
C ARG A 91 -28.22 -2.94 -0.26
N GLU A 92 -27.11 -2.62 -0.93
CA GLU A 92 -27.11 -1.72 -2.10
C GLU A 92 -27.87 -2.34 -3.28
N ALA A 93 -27.65 -3.61 -3.61
CA ALA A 93 -28.35 -4.29 -4.70
C ALA A 93 -29.86 -4.31 -4.49
N LYS A 94 -30.29 -4.63 -3.27
CA LYS A 94 -31.72 -4.60 -2.90
C LYS A 94 -32.31 -3.20 -3.00
N SER A 95 -31.55 -2.17 -2.65
CA SER A 95 -31.99 -0.77 -2.77
C SER A 95 -32.14 -0.31 -4.23
N THR A 96 -31.37 -0.90 -5.13
CA THR A 96 -31.42 -0.60 -6.58
C THR A 96 -32.36 -1.51 -7.37
N GLY A 97 -33.07 -2.44 -6.70
CA GLY A 97 -34.01 -3.36 -7.32
C GLY A 97 -33.40 -4.50 -8.12
N ILE A 98 -32.10 -4.75 -7.94
CA ILE A 98 -31.41 -5.89 -8.57
C ILE A 98 -31.90 -7.18 -7.92
N SER A 99 -32.30 -8.14 -8.73
CA SER A 99 -32.79 -9.45 -8.30
C SER A 99 -32.32 -10.56 -9.24
N VAL A 100 -32.45 -11.78 -8.79
CA VAL A 100 -32.23 -13.01 -9.54
C VAL A 100 -33.56 -13.71 -9.65
N ASP A 101 -33.94 -14.15 -10.83
CA ASP A 101 -35.17 -14.93 -11.00
C ASP A 101 -34.88 -16.42 -10.69
N LYS A 102 -36.00 -17.17 -10.47
CA LYS A 102 -35.91 -18.58 -10.09
C LYS A 102 -35.21 -19.44 -11.13
N ALA A 103 -35.39 -19.16 -12.42
CA ALA A 103 -34.78 -19.95 -13.49
C ALA A 103 -33.26 -19.67 -13.56
N GLU A 104 -32.83 -18.43 -13.37
CA GLU A 104 -31.41 -18.06 -13.27
C GLU A 104 -30.75 -18.77 -12.11
N LEU A 105 -31.36 -18.76 -10.92
CA LEU A 105 -30.82 -19.45 -9.73
C LEU A 105 -30.70 -20.96 -9.98
N GLU A 106 -31.76 -21.58 -10.49
CA GLU A 106 -31.75 -23.02 -10.77
C GLU A 106 -30.67 -23.42 -11.79
N ASN A 107 -30.51 -22.62 -12.83
CA ASN A 107 -29.45 -22.87 -13.83
C ASN A 107 -28.05 -22.76 -13.21
N GLU A 108 -27.81 -21.77 -12.36
CA GLU A 108 -26.53 -21.60 -11.68
C GLU A 108 -26.27 -22.75 -10.69
N LEU A 109 -27.28 -23.15 -9.92
CA LEU A 109 -27.17 -24.30 -9.01
C LEU A 109 -26.86 -25.59 -9.79
N LYS A 110 -27.53 -25.85 -10.89
CA LYS A 110 -27.22 -27.01 -11.76
C LYS A 110 -25.79 -26.97 -12.27
N ARG A 111 -25.33 -25.79 -12.69
CA ARG A 111 -23.95 -25.60 -13.17
C ARG A 111 -22.94 -25.89 -12.05
N LEU A 112 -23.14 -25.30 -10.87
CA LEU A 112 -22.24 -25.48 -9.72
C LEU A 112 -22.21 -26.96 -9.26
N MET A 113 -23.38 -27.59 -9.20
CA MET A 113 -23.46 -28.99 -8.78
C MET A 113 -22.82 -29.93 -9.78
N LEU A 114 -22.95 -29.67 -11.07
CA LEU A 114 -22.25 -30.43 -12.11
C LEU A 114 -20.73 -30.36 -11.95
N GLU A 115 -20.21 -29.19 -11.63
CA GLU A 115 -18.79 -29.00 -11.36
C GLU A 115 -18.32 -29.71 -10.10
N MET A 116 -19.19 -29.82 -9.10
CA MET A 116 -18.93 -30.56 -7.86
C MET A 116 -19.15 -32.09 -7.99
N GLY A 117 -19.59 -32.56 -9.16
CA GLY A 117 -19.92 -33.97 -9.37
C GLY A 117 -21.15 -34.46 -8.63
N VAL A 118 -22.07 -33.56 -8.28
CA VAL A 118 -23.32 -33.83 -7.58
C VAL A 118 -24.49 -33.48 -8.48
N GLU A 119 -25.49 -34.37 -8.58
CA GLU A 119 -26.73 -34.09 -9.30
C GLU A 119 -27.57 -33.08 -8.49
N TYR A 120 -28.01 -31.98 -9.11
CA TYR A 120 -28.86 -30.98 -8.47
C TYR A 120 -30.26 -31.56 -8.16
N GLY A 121 -30.69 -31.35 -6.94
CA GLY A 121 -31.99 -31.81 -6.44
C GLY A 121 -31.96 -33.25 -5.91
N GLY A 122 -33.00 -33.58 -5.15
CA GLY A 122 -33.17 -34.89 -4.53
C GLY A 122 -32.31 -35.15 -3.29
N GLU A 123 -32.40 -36.37 -2.75
CA GLU A 123 -31.83 -36.75 -1.44
C GLU A 123 -30.28 -36.63 -1.43
N LYS A 124 -29.61 -36.98 -2.52
CA LYS A 124 -28.12 -36.88 -2.61
C LYS A 124 -27.65 -35.44 -2.53
N TYR A 125 -28.36 -34.50 -3.12
CA TYR A 125 -28.06 -33.09 -3.03
C TYR A 125 -28.25 -32.57 -1.61
N ASP A 126 -29.40 -32.92 -0.97
CA ASP A 126 -29.67 -32.52 0.41
C ASP A 126 -28.59 -33.06 1.38
N LEU A 127 -28.22 -34.32 1.25
CA LEU A 127 -27.16 -34.93 2.06
C LEU A 127 -25.79 -34.26 1.81
N TRP A 128 -25.49 -33.90 0.56
CA TRP A 128 -24.25 -33.24 0.24
C TRP A 128 -24.19 -31.83 0.85
N VAL A 129 -25.25 -31.03 0.72
CA VAL A 129 -25.32 -29.69 1.33
C VAL A 129 -25.14 -29.78 2.84
N ARG A 130 -25.92 -30.63 3.50
CA ARG A 130 -25.85 -30.81 4.97
C ARG A 130 -24.48 -31.30 5.41
N GLY A 131 -23.90 -32.25 4.70
CA GLY A 131 -22.60 -32.83 5.04
C GLY A 131 -21.43 -31.87 4.81
N THR A 132 -21.52 -31.02 3.79
CA THR A 132 -20.44 -30.10 3.40
C THR A 132 -20.49 -28.78 4.18
N PHE A 133 -21.70 -28.19 4.31
CA PHE A 133 -21.84 -26.84 4.88
C PHE A 133 -22.48 -26.80 6.26
N ASN A 134 -23.00 -27.95 6.75
CA ASN A 134 -23.73 -28.06 8.02
C ASN A 134 -24.94 -27.09 8.08
N GLU A 135 -25.71 -27.00 6.97
CA GLU A 135 -26.91 -26.18 6.85
C GLU A 135 -27.94 -26.83 5.94
N ASP A 136 -29.17 -26.32 5.94
CA ASP A 136 -30.23 -26.82 5.07
C ASP A 136 -30.09 -26.26 3.64
N VAL A 137 -30.75 -26.95 2.67
CA VAL A 137 -30.71 -26.60 1.25
C VAL A 137 -31.24 -25.18 1.01
N ALA A 138 -32.29 -24.78 1.68
CA ALA A 138 -32.91 -23.45 1.45
C ALA A 138 -31.94 -22.33 1.87
N THR A 139 -31.19 -22.54 2.95
CA THR A 139 -30.16 -21.60 3.40
C THR A 139 -28.98 -21.54 2.44
N PHE A 140 -28.52 -22.69 1.95
CA PHE A 140 -27.45 -22.79 0.96
C PHE A 140 -27.85 -22.09 -0.36
N GLU A 141 -29.01 -22.40 -0.91
CA GLU A 141 -29.50 -21.80 -2.17
C GLU A 141 -29.71 -20.29 -2.04
N ARG A 142 -30.18 -19.80 -0.90
CA ARG A 142 -30.27 -18.36 -0.62
C ARG A 142 -28.92 -17.66 -0.64
N ARG A 143 -27.86 -18.32 -0.14
CA ARG A 143 -26.49 -17.76 -0.21
C ARG A 143 -26.00 -17.66 -1.64
N ILE A 144 -26.28 -18.66 -2.47
CA ILE A 144 -25.95 -18.63 -3.89
C ILE A 144 -26.72 -17.51 -4.58
N GLU A 145 -28.03 -17.36 -4.29
CA GLU A 145 -28.84 -16.25 -4.80
C GLU A 145 -28.25 -14.89 -4.41
N ASP A 146 -27.93 -14.68 -3.14
CA ASP A 146 -27.34 -13.43 -2.65
C ASP A 146 -25.99 -13.13 -3.35
N LEU A 147 -25.13 -14.13 -3.56
CA LEU A 147 -23.89 -13.97 -4.31
C LEU A 147 -24.13 -13.64 -5.79
N MET A 148 -25.15 -14.22 -6.41
CA MET A 148 -25.54 -13.89 -7.78
C MET A 148 -26.05 -12.45 -7.88
N ILE A 149 -26.85 -11.99 -6.90
CA ILE A 149 -27.32 -10.60 -6.81
C ILE A 149 -26.17 -9.63 -6.68
N ILE A 150 -25.20 -9.94 -5.80
CA ILE A 150 -23.97 -9.16 -5.63
C ILE A 150 -23.19 -9.09 -6.95
N ASN A 151 -23.02 -10.22 -7.64
CA ASN A 151 -22.35 -10.26 -8.94
C ASN A 151 -23.05 -9.43 -10.01
N LYS A 152 -24.39 -9.48 -10.06
CA LYS A 152 -25.17 -8.62 -10.97
C LYS A 152 -24.93 -7.15 -10.67
N LEU A 153 -24.93 -6.75 -9.39
CA LEU A 153 -24.63 -5.37 -9.00
C LEU A 153 -23.23 -4.97 -9.45
N ILE A 154 -22.23 -5.79 -9.12
CA ILE A 154 -20.83 -5.53 -9.48
C ILE A 154 -20.72 -5.39 -11.01
N LYS A 155 -21.22 -6.37 -11.77
CA LYS A 155 -21.18 -6.34 -13.22
C LYS A 155 -21.87 -5.09 -13.79
N PHE A 156 -23.06 -4.75 -13.30
CA PHE A 156 -23.80 -3.58 -13.74
C PHE A 156 -23.02 -2.27 -13.47
N LYS A 157 -22.29 -2.19 -12.37
CA LYS A 157 -21.52 -1.00 -11.98
C LYS A 157 -20.09 -0.98 -12.54
N THR A 158 -19.52 -2.12 -12.91
CA THR A 158 -18.12 -2.24 -13.38
C THR A 158 -18.00 -2.47 -14.88
N ASP A 159 -19.11 -2.68 -15.56
CA ASP A 159 -19.15 -2.84 -17.02
C ASP A 159 -19.90 -1.69 -17.73
N PRO A 160 -19.61 -0.41 -17.41
CA PRO A 160 -20.16 0.71 -18.14
C PRO A 160 -19.57 0.75 -19.55
N GLU A 161 -20.31 1.34 -20.47
CA GLU A 161 -19.74 1.71 -21.76
C GLU A 161 -18.60 2.71 -21.54
N VAL A 162 -17.45 2.36 -22.05
CA VAL A 162 -16.23 3.18 -21.93
C VAL A 162 -15.80 3.61 -23.31
N THR A 163 -15.72 4.91 -23.54
CA THR A 163 -15.21 5.44 -24.80
C THR A 163 -13.69 5.55 -24.73
N VAL A 164 -13.00 4.96 -25.69
CA VAL A 164 -11.58 5.09 -25.92
C VAL A 164 -11.37 5.68 -27.30
N THR A 165 -10.69 6.80 -27.39
CA THR A 165 -10.44 7.48 -28.67
C THR A 165 -9.15 6.99 -29.31
N GLU A 166 -9.09 7.06 -30.65
CA GLU A 166 -7.89 6.68 -31.39
C GLU A 166 -6.72 7.63 -31.09
N ASP A 167 -7.01 8.91 -30.82
CA ASP A 167 -5.98 9.90 -30.51
C ASP A 167 -5.29 9.59 -29.18
N GLU A 168 -6.03 9.19 -28.16
CA GLU A 168 -5.45 8.78 -26.87
C GLU A 168 -4.54 7.54 -27.01
N MET A 169 -4.97 6.57 -27.83
CA MET A 169 -4.18 5.36 -28.08
C MET A 169 -2.90 5.71 -28.85
N LYS A 170 -2.97 6.58 -29.85
CA LYS A 170 -1.80 7.08 -30.60
C LYS A 170 -0.86 7.88 -29.70
N GLU A 171 -1.41 8.74 -28.87
CA GLU A 171 -0.61 9.49 -27.92
C GLU A 171 0.13 8.57 -26.95
N LYS A 172 -0.55 7.57 -26.40
CA LYS A 172 0.08 6.56 -25.52
C LYS A 172 1.20 5.81 -26.26
N PHE A 173 0.96 5.38 -27.48
CA PHE A 173 1.98 4.76 -28.32
C PHE A 173 3.18 5.68 -28.50
N LEU A 174 2.96 6.94 -28.86
CA LEU A 174 4.04 7.91 -29.02
C LEU A 174 4.82 8.15 -27.73
N ASN A 175 4.16 8.21 -26.58
CA ASN A 175 4.81 8.41 -25.28
C ASN A 175 5.66 7.20 -24.87
N GLU A 176 5.23 5.99 -25.23
CA GLU A 176 5.94 4.75 -24.92
C GLU A 176 7.17 4.53 -25.81
N TYR A 177 7.06 4.89 -27.10
CA TYR A 177 8.11 4.60 -28.08
C TYR A 177 9.01 5.80 -28.42
N ASN A 178 8.57 7.04 -28.18
CA ASN A 178 9.46 8.19 -28.16
C ASN A 178 10.37 8.10 -26.96
N SER A 179 11.65 8.33 -27.15
CA SER A 179 12.62 8.32 -26.06
C SER A 179 13.74 9.32 -26.29
N PHE A 180 14.37 9.75 -25.22
CA PHE A 180 15.58 10.55 -25.30
C PHE A 180 16.57 10.26 -24.17
N GLU A 181 17.81 10.63 -24.40
CA GLU A 181 18.92 10.63 -23.47
C GLU A 181 19.32 12.08 -23.21
N SER A 182 19.54 12.45 -21.94
CA SER A 182 19.87 13.82 -21.58
C SER A 182 20.77 13.91 -20.34
N GLU A 183 21.40 15.04 -20.20
CA GLU A 183 21.97 15.51 -18.94
C GLU A 183 21.11 16.63 -18.40
N TYR A 184 21.11 16.82 -17.08
CA TYR A 184 20.50 18.02 -16.49
C TYR A 184 21.39 18.62 -15.39
N ILE A 185 21.20 19.91 -15.15
CA ILE A 185 21.75 20.66 -14.02
C ILE A 185 20.59 21.32 -13.30
N LEU A 186 20.49 21.15 -11.96
CA LEU A 186 19.49 21.82 -11.13
C LEU A 186 19.91 23.26 -10.81
N PHE A 187 18.91 24.12 -10.63
CA PHE A 187 19.03 25.52 -10.24
C PHE A 187 18.04 25.83 -9.11
N ASP A 188 18.34 26.90 -8.37
CA ASP A 188 17.50 27.29 -7.22
C ASP A 188 16.19 27.97 -7.66
N SER A 189 16.09 28.38 -8.93
CA SER A 189 14.87 28.94 -9.49
C SER A 189 14.79 28.78 -11.02
N ALA A 190 13.55 28.83 -11.54
CA ALA A 190 13.30 28.82 -12.99
C ALA A 190 14.00 29.94 -13.71
N LYS A 191 14.08 31.14 -13.10
CA LYS A 191 14.77 32.29 -13.66
C LYS A 191 16.26 32.06 -13.85
N GLU A 192 16.92 31.45 -12.85
CA GLU A 192 18.35 31.09 -12.96
C GLU A 192 18.59 30.05 -14.05
N ALA A 193 17.69 29.07 -14.16
CA ALA A 193 17.75 28.02 -15.20
C ALA A 193 17.63 28.69 -16.61
N GLU A 194 16.67 29.59 -16.81
CA GLU A 194 16.50 30.33 -18.08
C GLU A 194 17.71 31.21 -18.41
N ASP A 195 18.20 31.98 -17.45
CA ASP A 195 19.40 32.82 -17.60
C ASP A 195 20.63 31.94 -17.94
N PHE A 196 20.73 30.77 -17.34
CA PHE A 196 21.82 29.84 -17.65
C PHE A 196 21.73 29.31 -19.08
N VAL A 197 20.52 28.95 -19.57
CA VAL A 197 20.32 28.56 -20.98
C VAL A 197 20.88 29.62 -21.94
N GLY A 198 20.58 30.89 -21.68
CA GLY A 198 21.08 32.01 -22.50
C GLY A 198 22.60 32.13 -22.54
N ARG A 199 23.26 31.86 -21.40
CA ARG A 199 24.74 31.87 -21.27
C ARG A 199 25.38 30.64 -21.89
N ALA A 200 24.81 29.43 -21.65
CA ALA A 200 25.35 28.17 -22.17
C ALA A 200 25.27 28.09 -23.71
N LYS A 201 24.23 28.67 -24.32
CA LYS A 201 24.13 28.78 -25.78
C LYS A 201 25.25 29.65 -26.39
N LYS A 202 25.74 30.67 -25.67
CA LYS A 202 26.83 31.51 -26.09
C LYS A 202 28.22 30.91 -25.77
N ASN A 203 28.31 30.14 -24.73
CA ASN A 203 29.54 29.48 -24.28
C ASN A 203 29.28 28.04 -23.85
N PRO A 204 29.36 27.05 -24.76
CA PRO A 204 29.12 25.65 -24.42
C PRO A 204 30.05 25.06 -23.36
N MET A 205 31.25 25.61 -23.15
CA MET A 205 32.16 25.17 -22.07
C MET A 205 31.55 25.42 -20.70
N LEU A 206 30.76 26.46 -20.53
CA LEU A 206 30.06 26.79 -19.29
C LEU A 206 29.15 25.63 -18.83
N TRP A 207 28.53 24.93 -19.76
CA TRP A 207 27.76 23.70 -19.43
C TRP A 207 28.65 22.65 -18.77
N LYS A 208 29.74 22.29 -19.45
CA LYS A 208 30.64 21.24 -18.99
C LYS A 208 31.21 21.55 -17.61
N ASP A 209 31.71 22.75 -17.41
CA ASP A 209 32.31 23.19 -16.17
C ASP A 209 31.29 23.15 -15.01
N THR A 210 30.08 23.64 -15.26
CA THR A 210 29.01 23.64 -14.25
C THR A 210 28.49 22.22 -13.97
N TYR A 211 28.37 21.38 -15.00
CA TYR A 211 27.95 20.00 -14.85
C TYR A 211 28.96 19.20 -14.02
N ASP A 212 30.25 19.27 -14.35
CA ASP A 212 31.31 18.56 -13.66
C ASP A 212 31.43 19.02 -12.20
N GLN A 213 31.22 20.32 -11.94
CA GLN A 213 31.20 20.87 -10.57
C GLN A 213 30.03 20.36 -9.75
N ARG A 214 28.83 20.17 -10.34
CA ARG A 214 27.61 19.77 -9.64
C ARG A 214 27.36 18.25 -9.65
N LYS A 215 28.03 17.51 -10.52
CA LYS A 215 27.92 16.05 -10.63
C LYS A 215 28.13 15.29 -9.30
N PRO A 216 29.07 15.68 -8.40
CA PRO A 216 29.22 15.04 -7.11
C PRO A 216 27.97 15.11 -6.20
N LEU A 217 27.06 16.06 -6.44
CA LEU A 217 25.79 16.18 -5.72
C LEU A 217 24.71 15.19 -6.22
N GLY A 218 25.02 14.41 -7.26
CA GLY A 218 24.11 13.45 -7.86
C GLY A 218 22.83 14.10 -8.39
N GLN A 219 21.71 13.43 -8.19
CA GLN A 219 20.40 13.90 -8.69
C GLN A 219 19.96 15.27 -8.17
N LYS A 220 20.53 15.73 -7.05
CA LYS A 220 20.28 17.07 -6.47
C LYS A 220 21.23 18.15 -6.99
N GLY A 221 22.06 17.84 -7.96
CA GLY A 221 23.00 18.79 -8.55
C GLY A 221 23.02 18.70 -10.07
N ALA A 222 23.69 17.69 -10.62
CA ALA A 222 23.73 17.39 -12.04
C ALA A 222 23.76 15.87 -12.25
N CYS A 223 22.99 15.38 -13.21
CA CYS A 223 22.85 13.96 -13.47
C CYS A 223 22.62 13.69 -14.96
N TRP A 224 23.09 12.51 -15.36
CA TRP A 224 22.79 11.93 -16.67
C TRP A 224 21.56 11.04 -16.58
N ILE A 225 20.65 11.22 -17.51
CA ILE A 225 19.46 10.38 -17.69
C ILE A 225 19.73 9.50 -18.91
N ASN A 226 19.86 8.18 -18.70
CA ASN A 226 19.96 7.23 -19.78
C ASN A 226 18.73 7.30 -20.69
N ILE A 227 18.83 6.72 -21.90
CA ILE A 227 17.70 6.72 -22.84
C ILE A 227 16.46 6.09 -22.18
N MET A 228 15.40 6.85 -22.09
CA MET A 228 14.13 6.48 -21.47
C MET A 228 12.97 6.89 -22.36
N SER A 229 11.86 6.14 -22.28
CA SER A 229 10.63 6.54 -22.95
C SER A 229 10.10 7.87 -22.41
N LEU A 230 9.38 8.61 -23.24
CA LEU A 230 8.77 9.88 -22.86
C LEU A 230 7.83 9.68 -21.66
N GLU A 231 7.11 8.56 -21.64
CA GLU A 231 6.27 8.17 -20.51
C GLU A 231 7.06 8.02 -19.20
N ALA A 232 8.17 7.28 -19.21
CA ALA A 232 9.01 7.12 -18.02
C ALA A 232 9.59 8.46 -17.53
N LEU A 233 9.93 9.38 -18.44
CA LEU A 233 10.40 10.69 -18.07
C LEU A 233 9.31 11.56 -17.43
N ILE A 234 8.07 11.48 -17.93
CA ILE A 234 6.92 12.18 -17.34
C ILE A 234 6.56 11.58 -15.98
N ASP A 235 6.47 10.25 -15.86
CA ASP A 235 5.94 9.58 -14.68
C ASP A 235 6.98 9.45 -13.54
N LEU A 236 8.21 9.01 -13.86
CA LEU A 236 9.24 8.77 -12.86
C LEU A 236 10.04 10.03 -12.53
N TRP A 237 10.39 10.81 -13.55
CA TRP A 237 11.17 12.02 -13.35
C TRP A 237 10.32 13.28 -13.14
N ARG A 238 8.98 13.13 -13.21
CA ARG A 238 8.02 14.21 -13.02
C ARG A 238 8.31 15.42 -13.92
N ILE A 239 8.84 15.18 -15.11
CA ILE A 239 9.00 16.23 -16.11
C ILE A 239 7.61 16.57 -16.64
N PRO A 240 7.17 17.83 -16.60
CA PRO A 240 5.87 18.21 -17.19
C PRO A 240 5.78 17.76 -18.65
N LYS A 241 4.64 17.22 -19.03
CA LYS A 241 4.42 16.65 -20.37
C LYS A 241 4.85 17.61 -21.49
N GLU A 242 4.47 18.88 -21.41
CA GLU A 242 4.83 19.91 -22.37
C GLU A 242 6.35 20.12 -22.46
N ASP A 243 7.04 20.09 -21.31
CA ASP A 243 8.48 20.21 -21.25
C ASP A 243 9.18 18.99 -21.84
N ALA A 244 8.69 17.79 -21.54
CA ALA A 244 9.24 16.55 -22.11
C ALA A 244 9.13 16.54 -23.65
N TYR A 245 8.00 17.00 -24.21
CA TYR A 245 7.86 17.18 -25.65
C TYR A 245 8.78 18.28 -26.19
N ARG A 246 8.94 19.41 -25.50
CA ARG A 246 9.88 20.47 -25.89
C ARG A 246 11.32 19.95 -25.98
N ILE A 247 11.73 19.12 -25.00
CA ILE A 247 13.06 18.49 -25.01
C ILE A 247 13.17 17.54 -26.19
N LEU A 248 12.18 16.70 -26.45
CA LEU A 248 12.16 15.76 -27.58
C LEU A 248 12.20 16.49 -28.93
N GLU A 249 11.54 17.65 -29.06
CA GLU A 249 11.49 18.45 -30.31
C GLU A 249 12.80 19.22 -30.55
N SER A 250 13.60 19.48 -29.54
CA SER A 250 14.86 20.21 -29.64
C SER A 250 15.92 19.42 -30.45
N LYS A 251 17.01 20.06 -30.82
CA LYS A 251 18.15 19.44 -31.48
C LYS A 251 19.10 18.84 -30.42
N GLU A 252 19.81 17.79 -30.80
CA GLU A 252 20.89 17.27 -29.96
C GLU A 252 21.90 18.36 -29.67
N GLY A 253 22.27 18.47 -28.40
CA GLY A 253 23.11 19.52 -27.86
C GLY A 253 22.38 20.79 -27.41
N ASP A 254 21.09 20.94 -27.68
CA ASP A 254 20.31 22.09 -27.21
C ASP A 254 20.11 22.07 -25.68
N PHE A 255 20.00 23.29 -25.12
CA PHE A 255 19.73 23.51 -23.71
C PHE A 255 18.29 23.99 -23.51
N ILE A 256 17.53 23.33 -22.65
CA ILE A 256 16.11 23.59 -22.38
C ILE A 256 15.89 23.71 -20.88
N ALA A 257 15.36 24.86 -20.43
CA ALA A 257 14.89 24.99 -19.05
C ALA A 257 13.56 24.27 -18.89
N ALA A 258 13.47 23.41 -17.88
CA ALA A 258 12.29 22.63 -17.54
C ALA A 258 12.35 22.18 -16.08
N LYS A 259 11.23 21.65 -15.54
CA LYS A 259 11.20 21.08 -14.21
C LYS A 259 11.42 19.55 -14.24
N ASN A 260 11.94 19.02 -13.13
CA ASN A 260 11.91 17.60 -12.85
C ASN A 260 11.50 17.36 -11.39
N TYR A 261 11.53 16.11 -10.94
CA TYR A 261 11.20 15.73 -9.56
C TYR A 261 11.96 16.53 -8.48
N TYR A 262 13.20 16.95 -8.77
CA TYR A 262 14.08 17.63 -7.81
C TYR A 262 13.99 19.17 -7.86
N GLY A 263 13.39 19.76 -8.89
CA GLY A 263 13.20 21.19 -9.02
C GLY A 263 13.40 21.74 -10.43
N ASP A 264 13.75 23.03 -10.52
CA ASP A 264 14.01 23.71 -11.78
C ASP A 264 15.38 23.27 -12.35
N ALA A 265 15.43 22.92 -13.61
CA ALA A 265 16.60 22.33 -14.24
C ALA A 265 16.83 22.89 -15.65
N VAL A 266 18.07 22.81 -16.13
CA VAL A 266 18.38 22.89 -17.54
C VAL A 266 18.76 21.51 -18.04
N PHE A 267 18.08 21.04 -19.06
CA PHE A 267 18.37 19.79 -19.76
C PHE A 267 19.21 20.07 -21.00
N ARG A 268 20.18 19.17 -21.25
CA ARG A 268 20.92 19.07 -22.51
C ARG A 268 20.54 17.76 -23.17
N LEU A 269 19.92 17.84 -24.34
CA LEU A 269 19.59 16.65 -25.13
C LEU A 269 20.86 16.05 -25.72
N LEU A 270 21.09 14.76 -25.47
CA LEU A 270 22.24 14.01 -25.99
C LEU A 270 21.85 13.17 -27.21
N ASN A 271 20.71 12.48 -27.14
CA ASN A 271 20.25 11.57 -28.16
C ASN A 271 18.73 11.45 -28.08
N LYS A 272 18.07 11.10 -29.19
CA LYS A 272 16.63 10.84 -29.22
C LYS A 272 16.24 9.80 -30.24
N LYS A 273 15.15 9.10 -29.95
CA LYS A 273 14.48 8.20 -30.87
C LYS A 273 13.02 8.63 -30.98
N ARG A 274 12.55 8.85 -32.20
CA ARG A 274 11.15 9.16 -32.48
C ARG A 274 10.38 7.93 -32.90
N ALA A 275 9.19 7.76 -32.36
CA ALA A 275 8.25 6.76 -32.82
C ALA A 275 7.68 7.14 -34.20
N ASP A 276 7.53 6.17 -35.09
CA ASP A 276 6.82 6.33 -36.36
C ASP A 276 5.41 5.75 -36.22
N LEU A 277 4.39 6.53 -36.53
CA LEU A 277 3.00 6.07 -36.54
C LEU A 277 2.73 4.94 -37.53
N LYS A 278 3.64 4.69 -38.49
CA LYS A 278 3.57 3.48 -39.35
C LYS A 278 3.74 2.19 -38.57
N ASP A 279 4.42 2.27 -37.42
CA ASP A 279 4.60 1.14 -36.50
C ASP A 279 3.39 0.93 -35.58
N TYR A 280 2.38 1.82 -35.63
CA TYR A 280 1.12 1.70 -34.90
C TYR A 280 0.14 0.86 -35.70
N ASP A 281 0.32 -0.46 -35.64
CA ASP A 281 -0.46 -1.48 -36.36
C ASP A 281 -1.76 -1.87 -35.60
N ASP A 282 -2.60 -2.69 -36.23
CA ASP A 282 -3.87 -3.15 -35.66
C ASP A 282 -3.69 -3.93 -34.33
N LYS A 283 -2.54 -4.61 -34.15
CA LYS A 283 -2.26 -5.34 -32.90
C LYS A 283 -2.02 -4.37 -31.75
N LYS A 284 -1.26 -3.30 -31.99
CA LYS A 284 -1.02 -2.24 -30.99
C LYS A 284 -2.31 -1.48 -30.71
N LYS A 285 -3.10 -1.20 -31.74
CA LYS A 285 -4.42 -0.57 -31.58
C LYS A 285 -5.33 -1.41 -30.67
N ASP A 286 -5.45 -2.70 -30.91
CA ASP A 286 -6.24 -3.64 -30.07
C ASP A 286 -5.69 -3.71 -28.65
N TYR A 287 -4.37 -3.76 -28.49
CA TYR A 287 -3.70 -3.76 -27.20
C TYR A 287 -4.02 -2.50 -26.38
N TYR A 288 -3.84 -1.30 -26.95
CA TYR A 288 -4.11 -0.05 -26.24
C TYR A 288 -5.60 0.14 -25.98
N PHE A 289 -6.47 -0.26 -26.91
CA PHE A 289 -7.92 -0.23 -26.69
C PHE A 289 -8.32 -1.06 -25.46
N LYS A 290 -7.84 -2.31 -25.38
CA LYS A 290 -8.09 -3.20 -24.24
C LYS A 290 -7.51 -2.63 -22.95
N MET A 291 -6.29 -2.12 -22.99
CA MET A 291 -5.62 -1.51 -21.84
C MET A 291 -6.42 -0.30 -21.30
N PHE A 292 -6.75 0.67 -22.14
CA PHE A 292 -7.52 1.85 -21.71
C PHE A 292 -8.92 1.49 -21.24
N THR A 293 -9.58 0.58 -21.93
CA THR A 293 -10.90 0.06 -21.53
C THR A 293 -10.82 -0.52 -20.12
N GLN A 294 -9.84 -1.37 -19.85
CA GLN A 294 -9.66 -2.02 -18.56
C GLN A 294 -9.31 -1.02 -17.45
N VAL A 295 -8.41 -0.08 -17.72
CA VAL A 295 -8.04 0.98 -16.76
C VAL A 295 -9.23 1.86 -16.41
N ARG A 296 -10.04 2.28 -17.40
CA ARG A 296 -11.24 3.10 -17.18
C ARG A 296 -12.32 2.37 -16.42
N LYS A 297 -12.62 1.13 -16.82
CA LYS A 297 -13.58 0.29 -16.09
C LYS A 297 -13.16 0.10 -14.64
N ARG A 298 -11.86 -0.16 -14.41
CA ARG A 298 -11.30 -0.28 -13.06
C ARG A 298 -11.47 1.00 -12.26
N LYS A 299 -11.19 2.16 -12.85
CA LYS A 299 -11.35 3.45 -12.17
C LYS A 299 -12.81 3.73 -11.81
N ILE A 300 -13.74 3.57 -12.76
CA ILE A 300 -15.18 3.76 -12.50
C ILE A 300 -15.66 2.83 -11.40
N SER A 301 -15.21 1.57 -11.42
CA SER A 301 -15.54 0.60 -10.37
C SER A 301 -15.00 1.05 -9.02
N GLN A 302 -13.74 1.49 -8.97
CA GLN A 302 -13.12 1.97 -7.75
C GLN A 302 -13.88 3.18 -7.19
N ASP A 303 -14.12 4.19 -8.01
CA ASP A 303 -14.84 5.41 -7.61
C ASP A 303 -16.24 5.09 -7.08
N TYR A 304 -16.93 4.11 -7.71
CA TYR A 304 -18.26 3.67 -7.25
C TYR A 304 -18.18 2.96 -5.89
N PHE A 305 -17.24 2.04 -5.73
CA PHE A 305 -17.11 1.29 -4.47
C PHE A 305 -16.65 2.19 -3.33
N ASP A 306 -15.74 3.12 -3.59
CA ASP A 306 -15.30 4.11 -2.62
C ASP A 306 -16.47 4.96 -2.12
N ASP A 307 -17.33 5.43 -3.02
CA ASP A 307 -18.57 6.13 -2.67
C ASP A 307 -19.54 5.23 -1.90
N LEU A 308 -19.71 3.99 -2.34
CA LEU A 308 -20.60 3.02 -1.68
C LEU A 308 -20.17 2.75 -0.24
N PHE A 309 -18.88 2.45 -0.01
CA PHE A 309 -18.34 2.21 1.32
C PHE A 309 -18.44 3.44 2.22
N LYS A 310 -18.18 4.62 1.66
CA LYS A 310 -18.36 5.89 2.37
C LYS A 310 -19.81 6.11 2.79
N ARG A 311 -20.78 5.87 1.90
CA ARG A 311 -22.21 5.95 2.20
C ARG A 311 -22.68 4.87 3.18
N ALA A 312 -22.08 3.70 3.11
CA ALA A 312 -22.37 2.61 4.05
C ALA A 312 -21.99 3.00 5.49
N GLY A 313 -20.92 3.80 5.68
CA GLY A 313 -20.53 4.32 6.99
C GLY A 313 -20.43 3.23 8.04
N VAL A 314 -19.73 2.13 7.71
CA VAL A 314 -19.64 0.94 8.57
C VAL A 314 -19.03 1.30 9.91
N LYS A 315 -19.68 0.88 10.98
CA LYS A 315 -19.15 0.83 12.34
C LYS A 315 -19.10 -0.62 12.77
N ASP A 316 -17.91 -1.12 13.00
CA ASP A 316 -17.69 -2.47 13.50
C ASP A 316 -17.39 -2.39 15.01
N TYR A 317 -18.41 -2.62 15.82
CA TYR A 317 -18.30 -2.49 17.28
C TYR A 317 -17.42 -3.56 17.91
N LEU A 318 -17.26 -4.72 17.25
CA LEU A 318 -16.37 -5.76 17.73
C LEU A 318 -14.92 -5.35 17.48
N ALA A 319 -14.60 -4.84 16.27
CA ALA A 319 -13.27 -4.29 15.95
C ALA A 319 -12.89 -3.15 16.90
N GLU A 320 -13.81 -2.22 17.13
CA GLU A 320 -13.56 -1.10 18.04
C GLU A 320 -13.26 -1.59 19.46
N LYS A 321 -14.04 -2.55 19.97
CA LYS A 321 -13.83 -3.13 21.32
C LYS A 321 -12.50 -3.85 21.44
N GLU A 322 -12.15 -4.65 20.42
CA GLU A 322 -10.88 -5.37 20.40
C GLU A 322 -9.68 -4.43 20.31
N LEU A 323 -9.77 -3.42 19.42
CA LEU A 323 -8.72 -2.40 19.30
C LEU A 323 -8.53 -1.65 20.62
N ALA A 324 -9.62 -1.34 21.33
CA ALA A 324 -9.55 -0.73 22.65
C ALA A 324 -8.84 -1.66 23.67
N ALA A 325 -9.20 -2.94 23.70
CA ALA A 325 -8.56 -3.92 24.57
C ALA A 325 -7.06 -4.09 24.26
N LYS A 326 -6.70 -4.15 22.96
CA LYS A 326 -5.30 -4.20 22.53
C LYS A 326 -4.52 -2.94 22.93
N LYS A 327 -5.11 -1.75 22.76
CA LYS A 327 -4.49 -0.50 23.20
C LYS A 327 -4.19 -0.50 24.68
N GLU A 328 -5.10 -1.02 25.51
CA GLU A 328 -4.86 -1.13 26.95
C GLU A 328 -3.70 -2.11 27.28
N ILE A 329 -3.62 -3.25 26.60
CA ILE A 329 -2.48 -4.17 26.73
C ILE A 329 -1.18 -3.49 26.28
N MET A 330 -1.18 -2.80 25.11
CA MET A 330 0.01 -2.10 24.63
C MET A 330 0.46 -0.98 25.56
N LYS A 331 -0.46 -0.30 26.26
CA LYS A 331 -0.11 0.70 27.28
C LYS A 331 0.72 0.10 28.40
N THR A 332 0.45 -1.13 28.82
CA THR A 332 1.25 -1.83 29.84
C THR A 332 2.64 -2.21 29.34
N LYS A 333 2.86 -2.23 28.03
CA LYS A 333 4.12 -2.58 27.36
C LYS A 333 4.73 -1.39 26.60
N SER A 334 4.30 -0.17 26.92
CA SER A 334 4.67 1.03 26.15
C SER A 334 6.09 1.56 26.44
N SER A 335 6.86 0.93 27.32
CA SER A 335 8.28 1.19 27.51
C SER A 335 9.10 0.08 26.84
N VAL A 336 10.05 0.44 25.98
CA VAL A 336 10.99 -0.47 25.34
C VAL A 336 12.41 0.02 25.58
N VAL A 337 13.31 -0.90 25.90
CA VAL A 337 14.74 -0.61 26.05
C VAL A 337 15.50 -1.28 24.92
N LEU A 338 16.25 -0.50 24.17
CA LEU A 338 17.27 -0.97 23.23
C LEU A 338 18.62 -0.93 23.93
N GLU A 339 19.11 -2.08 24.37
CA GLU A 339 20.48 -2.23 24.85
C GLU A 339 21.41 -2.27 23.63
N THR A 340 22.24 -1.28 23.46
CA THR A 340 23.16 -1.18 22.33
C THR A 340 24.61 -1.35 22.79
N ASN A 341 25.53 -1.61 21.86
CA ASN A 341 26.95 -1.61 22.15
C ASN A 341 27.52 -0.23 22.57
N MET A 342 26.70 0.86 22.49
CA MET A 342 27.06 2.21 22.90
C MET A 342 26.38 2.67 24.20
N GLY A 343 25.45 1.84 24.74
CA GLY A 343 24.63 2.12 25.93
C GLY A 343 23.15 1.83 25.67
N ASN A 344 22.31 2.17 26.62
CA ASN A 344 20.88 1.93 26.53
C ASN A 344 20.16 3.14 25.94
N ILE A 345 19.08 2.85 25.18
CA ILE A 345 18.12 3.83 24.70
C ILE A 345 16.76 3.37 25.20
N GLU A 346 16.12 4.16 26.06
CA GLU A 346 14.79 3.88 26.57
C GLU A 346 13.76 4.68 25.79
N ILE A 347 12.73 4.00 25.29
CA ILE A 347 11.72 4.52 24.38
C ILE A 347 10.34 4.39 25.04
N LYS A 348 9.58 5.46 24.98
CA LYS A 348 8.15 5.47 25.28
C LYS A 348 7.36 5.39 23.99
N LEU A 349 6.51 4.38 23.84
CA LEU A 349 5.63 4.20 22.69
C LEU A 349 4.30 4.94 22.86
N PHE A 350 3.63 5.21 21.73
CA PHE A 350 2.37 5.97 21.65
C PHE A 350 1.20 5.12 21.10
N PRO A 351 0.72 4.08 21.80
CA PRO A 351 -0.31 3.16 21.28
C PRO A 351 -1.67 3.83 21.01
N ASP A 352 -1.95 5.00 21.64
CA ASP A 352 -3.16 5.77 21.34
C ASP A 352 -3.06 6.57 20.03
N ILE A 353 -1.84 6.75 19.49
CA ILE A 353 -1.54 7.54 18.28
C ILE A 353 -1.30 6.61 17.10
N ALA A 354 -0.45 5.61 17.27
CA ALA A 354 -0.02 4.68 16.22
C ALA A 354 -0.11 3.23 16.72
N PRO A 355 -1.32 2.67 16.89
CA PRO A 355 -1.52 1.33 17.44
C PRO A 355 -0.89 0.21 16.62
N LEU A 356 -0.94 0.27 15.27
CA LEU A 356 -0.34 -0.77 14.41
C LEU A 356 1.18 -0.77 14.51
N ALA A 357 1.81 0.40 14.45
CA ALA A 357 3.25 0.53 14.59
C ALA A 357 3.72 0.07 15.98
N CYS A 358 2.99 0.41 17.04
CA CYS A 358 3.29 -0.06 18.39
C CYS A 358 3.10 -1.57 18.53
N GLU A 359 2.02 -2.14 18.01
CA GLU A 359 1.78 -3.60 18.01
C GLU A 359 2.90 -4.33 17.28
N ASN A 360 3.27 -3.86 16.08
CA ASN A 360 4.37 -4.39 15.31
C ASN A 360 5.69 -4.34 16.08
N PHE A 361 6.06 -3.17 16.60
CA PHE A 361 7.33 -2.99 17.28
C PHE A 361 7.42 -3.82 18.58
N ILE A 362 6.38 -3.81 19.42
CA ILE A 362 6.30 -4.62 20.64
C ILE A 362 6.41 -6.11 20.29
N GLY A 363 5.64 -6.59 19.32
CA GLY A 363 5.64 -7.99 18.91
C GLY A 363 6.98 -8.45 18.35
N LEU A 364 7.69 -7.61 17.60
CA LEU A 364 9.04 -7.88 17.10
C LEU A 364 10.06 -7.86 18.25
N VAL A 365 9.94 -6.96 19.23
CA VAL A 365 10.78 -6.94 20.44
C VAL A 365 10.57 -8.23 21.25
N GLU A 366 9.35 -8.66 21.47
CA GLU A 366 9.03 -9.88 22.22
C GLU A 366 9.54 -11.17 21.53
N LYS A 367 9.62 -11.15 20.18
CA LYS A 367 10.25 -12.23 19.39
C LYS A 367 11.78 -12.20 19.40
N GLY A 368 12.41 -11.17 19.99
CA GLY A 368 13.87 -10.97 19.92
C GLY A 368 14.35 -10.59 18.51
N TYR A 369 13.43 -10.13 17.64
CA TYR A 369 13.75 -9.83 16.25
C TYR A 369 14.83 -8.78 16.08
N TYR A 370 14.88 -7.79 16.97
CA TYR A 370 15.85 -6.70 16.89
C TYR A 370 17.23 -7.03 17.48
N ASP A 371 17.38 -8.19 18.14
CA ASP A 371 18.64 -8.60 18.76
C ASP A 371 19.73 -8.82 17.71
N GLY A 372 20.85 -8.11 17.85
CA GLY A 372 21.97 -8.16 16.92
C GLY A 372 21.82 -7.26 15.69
N ILE A 373 20.67 -6.62 15.46
CA ILE A 373 20.46 -5.75 14.29
C ILE A 373 21.26 -4.46 14.41
N VAL A 374 21.88 -4.07 13.29
CA VAL A 374 22.71 -2.87 13.19
C VAL A 374 21.93 -1.62 12.82
N PHE A 375 22.40 -0.47 13.27
CA PHE A 375 22.00 0.81 12.69
C PHE A 375 22.77 0.98 11.37
N HIS A 376 22.11 0.55 10.28
CA HIS A 376 22.74 0.46 8.96
C HIS A 376 22.86 1.79 8.24
N ARG A 377 22.18 2.84 8.71
CA ARG A 377 22.24 4.19 8.16
C ARG A 377 22.23 5.23 9.27
N VAL A 378 23.27 6.03 9.32
CA VAL A 378 23.47 7.09 10.31
C VAL A 378 23.78 8.38 9.58
N VAL A 379 22.91 9.38 9.73
CA VAL A 379 23.06 10.68 9.08
C VAL A 379 23.22 11.75 10.15
N LYS A 380 24.41 12.33 10.20
CA LYS A 380 24.73 13.38 11.16
C LYS A 380 23.74 14.55 11.06
N ASP A 381 23.37 15.11 12.22
CA ASP A 381 22.38 16.19 12.33
C ASP A 381 20.98 15.84 11.79
N PHE A 382 20.66 14.54 11.64
CA PHE A 382 19.36 14.11 11.13
C PHE A 382 18.77 12.93 11.91
N MET A 383 19.29 11.69 11.72
CA MET A 383 18.72 10.49 12.34
C MET A 383 19.67 9.28 12.34
N ILE A 384 19.35 8.31 13.19
CA ILE A 384 19.91 6.95 13.14
C ILE A 384 18.80 5.98 12.74
N GLN A 385 19.07 5.07 11.79
CA GLN A 385 18.08 4.12 11.23
C GLN A 385 18.58 2.69 11.37
N GLY A 386 17.68 1.84 11.87
CA GLY A 386 17.91 0.40 12.07
C GLY A 386 16.67 -0.43 11.74
N GLY A 387 16.65 -1.69 12.21
CA GLY A 387 15.49 -2.58 12.05
C GLY A 387 15.49 -3.45 10.80
N ASP A 388 16.56 -3.43 10.00
CA ASP A 388 16.79 -4.35 8.89
C ASP A 388 17.76 -5.47 9.31
N PRO A 389 17.32 -6.74 9.39
CA PRO A 389 18.21 -7.86 9.76
C PRO A 389 19.40 -8.04 8.82
N ALA A 390 19.24 -7.70 7.55
CA ALA A 390 20.32 -7.79 6.56
C ALA A 390 21.29 -6.60 6.62
N GLY A 391 20.93 -5.50 7.31
CA GLY A 391 21.73 -4.29 7.40
C GLY A 391 22.01 -3.61 6.05
N THR A 392 21.14 -3.80 5.07
CA THR A 392 21.22 -3.27 3.70
C THR A 392 20.34 -2.04 3.48
N GLY A 393 19.33 -1.85 4.33
CA GLY A 393 18.30 -0.84 4.18
C GLY A 393 17.12 -1.26 3.27
N ALA A 394 17.20 -2.45 2.65
CA ALA A 394 16.17 -2.98 1.77
C ALA A 394 15.34 -4.10 2.40
N GLY A 395 15.79 -4.66 3.53
CA GLY A 395 15.14 -5.78 4.22
C GLY A 395 14.14 -5.34 5.29
N GLY A 396 13.62 -6.35 6.00
CA GLY A 396 12.70 -6.19 7.11
C GLY A 396 11.32 -6.78 6.83
N GLU A 397 10.68 -7.27 7.88
CA GLU A 397 9.33 -7.82 7.85
C GLU A 397 8.50 -7.25 9.01
N SER A 398 7.19 -7.34 8.93
CA SER A 398 6.31 -6.99 10.04
C SER A 398 6.06 -8.20 10.95
N ILE A 399 5.36 -8.02 12.07
CA ILE A 399 4.92 -9.17 12.89
C ILE A 399 3.95 -10.07 12.12
N TRP A 400 3.37 -9.56 11.05
CA TRP A 400 2.48 -10.27 10.10
C TRP A 400 3.24 -10.86 8.90
N GLY A 401 4.58 -10.98 8.97
CA GLY A 401 5.44 -11.49 7.92
C GLY A 401 5.83 -10.42 6.88
N GLU A 402 5.88 -10.81 5.60
CA GLU A 402 6.26 -9.91 4.51
C GLU A 402 5.21 -8.81 4.20
N VAL A 403 4.04 -8.86 4.84
CA VAL A 403 2.94 -7.91 4.62
C VAL A 403 3.28 -6.56 5.26
N PRO A 404 3.36 -5.47 4.50
CA PRO A 404 3.51 -4.13 5.06
C PRO A 404 2.21 -3.65 5.70
N PHE A 405 2.29 -2.65 6.58
CA PHE A 405 1.11 -2.03 7.19
C PHE A 405 1.02 -0.53 6.88
N ALA A 406 -0.21 -0.01 7.00
CA ALA A 406 -0.56 1.35 6.63
C ALA A 406 0.13 2.42 7.51
N ASP A 407 0.28 3.62 6.97
CA ASP A 407 0.74 4.77 7.70
C ASP A 407 -0.32 5.24 8.72
N GLU A 408 0.13 5.57 9.94
CA GLU A 408 -0.70 6.12 11.01
C GLU A 408 -0.28 7.58 11.26
N ILE A 409 -0.69 8.47 10.36
CA ILE A 409 -0.35 9.89 10.42
C ILE A 409 -1.28 10.63 11.40
N SER A 410 -0.69 11.43 12.30
CA SER A 410 -1.44 12.18 13.31
C SER A 410 -0.89 13.59 13.49
N ASP A 411 -1.79 14.57 13.60
CA ASP A 411 -1.42 15.95 13.91
C ASP A 411 -1.04 16.18 15.39
N LYS A 412 -1.26 15.16 16.24
CA LYS A 412 -0.95 15.23 17.69
C LYS A 412 0.55 15.13 17.99
N VAL A 413 1.33 14.61 17.05
CA VAL A 413 2.78 14.43 17.16
C VAL A 413 3.48 14.94 15.92
N LYS A 414 4.66 15.50 16.09
CA LYS A 414 5.44 16.11 15.00
C LYS A 414 6.93 15.84 15.18
N PHE A 415 7.68 15.95 14.11
CA PHE A 415 9.14 15.91 14.12
C PHE A 415 9.71 17.29 14.53
N ASP A 416 9.32 17.79 15.70
CA ASP A 416 9.63 19.13 16.21
C ASP A 416 10.74 19.15 17.26
N LYS A 417 11.31 17.98 17.60
CA LYS A 417 12.39 17.81 18.58
C LYS A 417 13.24 16.59 18.25
N PRO A 418 14.45 16.47 18.86
CA PRO A 418 15.23 15.23 18.80
C PRO A 418 14.52 14.10 19.58
N GLY A 419 14.91 12.85 19.29
CA GLY A 419 14.43 11.66 19.98
C GLY A 419 13.09 11.13 19.51
N ILE A 420 12.52 11.63 18.42
CA ILE A 420 11.29 11.07 17.84
C ILE A 420 11.59 9.73 17.17
N LEU A 421 10.83 8.70 17.55
CA LEU A 421 10.86 7.37 16.95
C LEU A 421 9.76 7.25 15.89
N ALA A 422 10.13 6.88 14.68
CA ALA A 422 9.20 6.75 13.57
C ALA A 422 9.54 5.56 12.66
N MET A 423 8.53 5.07 11.91
CA MET A 423 8.70 4.01 10.92
C MET A 423 9.44 4.53 9.69
N ALA A 424 10.45 3.79 9.24
CA ALA A 424 11.01 3.97 7.91
C ALA A 424 10.15 3.23 6.89
N ASN A 425 9.88 3.88 5.75
CA ASN A 425 9.08 3.33 4.67
C ASN A 425 9.69 3.65 3.29
N SER A 426 9.23 2.95 2.25
CA SER A 426 9.62 3.16 0.84
C SER A 426 8.54 3.88 0.02
N GLY A 427 7.62 4.56 0.68
CA GLY A 427 6.44 5.23 0.16
C GLY A 427 5.24 4.99 1.07
N PRO A 428 4.07 5.54 0.76
CA PRO A 428 2.88 5.38 1.58
C PRO A 428 2.54 3.90 1.83
N ASP A 429 2.15 3.58 3.08
CA ASP A 429 1.64 2.26 3.49
C ASP A 429 2.63 1.09 3.28
N THR A 430 3.94 1.35 3.40
CA THR A 430 4.98 0.32 3.23
C THR A 430 5.79 0.06 4.51
N ASN A 431 5.20 0.31 5.67
CA ASN A 431 5.86 0.11 6.96
C ASN A 431 6.09 -1.38 7.25
N LYS A 432 7.28 -1.71 7.79
CA LYS A 432 7.64 -3.07 8.24
C LYS A 432 8.40 -3.00 9.57
N SER A 433 9.62 -3.56 9.66
CA SER A 433 10.43 -3.53 10.88
C SER A 433 11.36 -2.33 10.99
N GLN A 434 11.68 -1.66 9.90
CA GLN A 434 12.65 -0.57 9.91
C GLN A 434 12.11 0.67 10.61
N PHE A 435 12.93 1.26 11.47
CA PHE A 435 12.62 2.48 12.21
C PHE A 435 13.81 3.44 12.22
N PHE A 436 13.54 4.68 12.56
CA PHE A 436 14.59 5.67 12.80
C PHE A 436 14.30 6.52 14.04
N ILE A 437 15.37 7.04 14.64
CA ILE A 437 15.32 7.97 15.77
C ILE A 437 15.95 9.29 15.31
N THR A 438 15.22 10.40 15.43
CA THR A 438 15.73 11.71 15.06
C THR A 438 16.73 12.25 16.10
N VAL A 439 17.76 12.95 15.62
CA VAL A 439 18.74 13.65 16.49
C VAL A 439 18.53 15.15 16.51
N LYS A 440 17.72 15.66 15.59
CA LYS A 440 17.23 17.04 15.51
C LYS A 440 15.76 17.06 15.06
N GLU A 441 15.15 18.24 15.09
CA GLU A 441 13.87 18.48 14.44
C GLU A 441 13.95 18.19 12.92
N ALA A 442 12.89 17.59 12.40
CA ALA A 442 12.81 17.21 10.99
C ALA A 442 11.40 17.45 10.40
N PRO A 443 10.92 18.71 10.38
CA PRO A 443 9.52 19.03 10.06
C PRO A 443 9.10 18.64 8.63
N TRP A 444 10.04 18.44 7.72
CA TRP A 444 9.78 17.96 6.34
C TRP A 444 9.31 16.50 6.27
N LEU A 445 9.41 15.74 7.39
CA LEU A 445 8.91 14.36 7.52
C LEU A 445 7.46 14.30 8.02
N ASN A 446 6.90 15.41 8.50
CA ASN A 446 5.51 15.45 8.94
C ASN A 446 4.57 15.03 7.82
N GLY A 447 3.59 14.18 8.13
CA GLY A 447 2.63 13.64 7.17
C GLY A 447 3.17 12.55 6.22
N LYS A 448 4.42 12.07 6.43
CA LYS A 448 5.06 11.07 5.55
C LYS A 448 5.51 9.80 6.27
N HIS A 449 5.72 9.89 7.58
CA HIS A 449 6.19 8.78 8.38
C HIS A 449 5.36 8.66 9.66
N THR A 450 5.04 7.44 10.04
CA THR A 450 4.31 7.12 11.26
C THR A 450 5.19 7.35 12.47
N ILE A 451 4.87 8.37 13.28
CA ILE A 451 5.50 8.59 14.59
C ILE A 451 4.80 7.69 15.60
N PHE A 452 5.55 6.80 16.26
CA PHE A 452 4.98 5.84 17.21
C PHE A 452 5.64 5.81 18.59
N GLY A 453 6.61 6.71 18.84
CA GLY A 453 7.25 6.83 20.14
C GLY A 453 8.28 7.97 20.21
N GLU A 454 8.91 8.05 21.37
CA GLU A 454 10.01 8.98 21.64
C GLU A 454 11.03 8.39 22.62
N VAL A 455 12.27 8.81 22.52
CA VAL A 455 13.32 8.49 23.48
C VAL A 455 13.10 9.28 24.76
N VAL A 456 12.98 8.59 25.89
CA VAL A 456 12.80 9.19 27.23
C VAL A 456 14.09 9.17 28.05
N SER A 457 15.02 8.27 27.70
CA SER A 457 16.36 8.19 28.31
C SER A 457 17.37 7.65 27.29
N GLY A 458 18.63 8.07 27.36
CA GLY A 458 19.68 7.55 26.47
C GLY A 458 19.89 8.36 25.19
N MET A 459 19.50 9.63 25.14
CA MET A 459 19.83 10.50 23.99
C MET A 459 21.34 10.71 23.83
N GLU A 460 22.13 10.59 24.89
CA GLU A 460 23.59 10.56 24.80
C GLU A 460 24.11 9.32 24.07
N THR A 461 23.43 8.17 24.18
CA THR A 461 23.73 6.95 23.42
C THR A 461 23.39 7.15 21.94
N VAL A 462 22.21 7.74 21.64
CA VAL A 462 21.84 8.12 20.28
C VAL A 462 22.90 9.03 19.65
N GLY A 463 23.39 10.04 20.41
CA GLY A 463 24.46 10.94 19.96
C GLY A 463 25.80 10.26 19.71
N LYS A 464 26.18 9.24 20.50
CA LYS A 464 27.38 8.43 20.26
C LYS A 464 27.25 7.65 18.94
N ILE A 465 26.09 7.05 18.67
CA ILE A 465 25.81 6.33 17.43
C ILE A 465 25.82 7.31 16.25
N GLU A 466 25.17 8.47 16.38
CA GLU A 466 25.11 9.51 15.35
C GLU A 466 26.50 10.00 14.92
N THR A 467 27.43 10.13 15.87
CA THR A 467 28.78 10.65 15.64
C THR A 467 29.77 9.59 15.18
N ALA A 468 29.36 8.32 15.05
CA ALA A 468 30.20 7.26 14.55
C ALA A 468 30.69 7.56 13.11
N PRO A 469 31.95 7.30 12.77
CA PRO A 469 32.46 7.47 11.41
C PRO A 469 31.67 6.59 10.41
N THR A 470 31.19 7.20 9.33
CA THR A 470 30.44 6.51 8.28
C THR A 470 31.20 6.46 6.96
N ASP A 471 30.78 5.58 6.06
CA ASP A 471 31.18 5.57 4.66
C ASP A 471 30.37 6.60 3.82
N SER A 472 30.61 6.62 2.51
CA SER A 472 29.88 7.51 1.58
C SER A 472 28.39 7.20 1.46
N GLY A 473 27.94 6.02 1.89
CA GLY A 473 26.53 5.59 1.95
C GLY A 473 25.88 5.87 3.30
N ASN A 474 26.55 6.58 4.21
CA ASN A 474 26.13 6.82 5.59
C ASN A 474 26.02 5.54 6.45
N LYS A 475 26.69 4.46 6.08
CA LYS A 475 26.79 3.25 6.90
C LYS A 475 27.96 3.41 7.89
N PRO A 476 27.75 3.18 9.21
CA PRO A 476 28.84 3.18 10.19
C PRO A 476 29.97 2.23 9.80
N LYS A 477 31.22 2.71 9.88
CA LYS A 477 32.43 1.90 9.60
C LYS A 477 32.68 0.83 10.66
N GLU A 478 32.27 1.12 11.89
CA GLU A 478 32.23 0.16 12.99
C GLU A 478 30.76 -0.14 13.31
N GLU A 479 30.46 -1.40 13.58
CA GLU A 479 29.08 -1.81 13.87
C GLU A 479 28.49 -1.09 15.07
N GLN A 480 27.42 -0.34 14.84
CA GLN A 480 26.54 0.19 15.85
C GLN A 480 25.31 -0.71 15.88
N LYS A 481 25.13 -1.48 16.95
CA LYS A 481 24.08 -2.53 16.98
C LYS A 481 23.28 -2.55 18.26
N ILE A 482 22.06 -3.01 18.12
CA ILE A 482 21.19 -3.41 19.22
C ILE A 482 21.68 -4.78 19.69
N VAL A 483 22.20 -4.86 20.91
CA VAL A 483 22.62 -6.11 21.53
C VAL A 483 21.38 -6.91 21.93
N LYS A 484 20.39 -6.20 22.50
CA LYS A 484 19.10 -6.77 22.93
C LYS A 484 18.02 -5.71 22.96
N ALA A 485 16.81 -6.07 22.57
CA ALA A 485 15.60 -5.27 22.75
C ALA A 485 14.63 -5.97 23.71
N PHE A 486 14.07 -5.25 24.66
CA PHE A 486 13.12 -5.83 25.62
C PHE A 486 12.10 -4.80 26.14
N ILE A 487 10.96 -5.28 26.65
CA ILE A 487 9.94 -4.45 27.27
C ILE A 487 10.47 -3.95 28.62
N GLY A 488 10.58 -2.63 28.75
CA GLY A 488 11.00 -1.96 29.97
C GLY A 488 9.90 -1.98 31.06
N LYS A 489 10.27 -1.71 32.30
CA LYS A 489 9.28 -1.45 33.37
C LYS A 489 8.79 -0.02 33.21
N ILE A 490 7.48 0.18 33.23
CA ILE A 490 6.90 1.51 33.35
C ILE A 490 7.08 1.94 34.81
N ASP A 491 8.19 2.61 35.13
CA ASP A 491 8.22 3.36 36.36
C ASP A 491 7.24 4.52 36.21
N ASN A 492 6.17 4.51 37.01
CA ASN A 492 5.25 5.64 37.12
C ASN A 492 6.07 6.90 37.44
N VAL A 493 6.44 7.64 36.38
CA VAL A 493 6.99 8.99 36.56
C VAL A 493 5.87 9.79 37.19
N LYS A 494 5.95 9.92 38.52
CA LYS A 494 5.13 10.87 39.29
C LYS A 494 5.29 12.21 38.61
N GLY A 495 4.17 12.73 38.07
CA GLY A 495 4.14 14.05 37.47
C GLY A 495 4.81 15.05 38.44
N GLY A 496 5.92 15.58 37.96
CA GLY A 496 6.52 16.77 38.59
C GLY A 496 5.63 17.96 38.26
N ASN A 497 5.21 18.62 39.30
CA ASN A 497 4.45 19.89 39.34
C ASN A 497 5.06 20.95 38.40
#